data_eaff028e6f2aa0ddfaacabfa79f48441
#
_entry.id   eaff028e6f2aa0ddfaacabfa79f48441
#
_cell.length_a   1.000
_cell.length_b   1.000
_cell.length_c   1.000
_cell.angle_alpha   90.00
_cell.angle_beta   90.00
_cell.angle_gamma   90.00
#
_symmetry.space_group_name_H-M   'P 1'
#
loop_
_entity.id
_entity.type
_entity.pdbx_description
1 polymer ?
#
loop_
_entity_poly.entity_id
_entity_poly.type
_entity_poly.pdbx_seq_one_letter_code
_entity_poly.pdbx_strand_id
1 'polypeptide(L)'
;MSTTQQHWLTHSAGLFLVYTRKDKANTGVIRWRAPLYVAQVDVRTRRLIRSTERVVLPLMGDGVNDPDNVALMGNFNVTNAGPDDSWVTVGEWLPRKDARGDLLLARIRWSRPNRMAK
;
A
#
# COMPACT_ATOMS: atom_id res chain seq x y z
N MET A 1 -6.63 -8.80 -6.83
CA MET A 1 -6.56 -7.46 -6.25
C MET A 1 -7.90 -7.05 -5.68
N SER A 2 -7.87 -6.14 -4.74
CA SER A 2 -9.06 -5.57 -4.13
C SER A 2 -9.79 -4.62 -5.10
N THR A 3 -11.05 -4.30 -4.80
CA THR A 3 -11.83 -3.30 -5.54
C THR A 3 -11.48 -1.86 -5.13
N THR A 4 -10.54 -1.68 -4.18
CA THR A 4 -10.07 -0.37 -3.76
C THR A 4 -9.11 0.23 -4.78
N GLN A 5 -8.61 1.43 -4.50
CA GLN A 5 -7.70 2.12 -5.40
C GLN A 5 -6.39 1.37 -5.60
N GLN A 6 -5.77 1.65 -6.73
CA GLN A 6 -4.43 1.24 -7.07
C GLN A 6 -3.70 2.45 -7.61
N HIS A 7 -2.43 2.59 -7.29
CA HIS A 7 -1.62 3.71 -7.79
C HIS A 7 -0.28 3.24 -8.31
N TRP A 8 0.08 3.77 -9.46
CA TRP A 8 1.41 3.55 -10.03
C TRP A 8 2.46 4.27 -9.19
N LEU A 9 3.58 3.60 -9.00
CA LEU A 9 4.77 4.18 -8.42
C LEU A 9 5.88 4.06 -9.46
N THR A 10 6.28 5.20 -10.01
CA THR A 10 7.22 5.25 -11.13
C THR A 10 8.64 5.46 -10.67
N HIS A 11 9.55 4.69 -11.25
CA HIS A 11 10.98 4.79 -11.00
C HIS A 11 11.72 4.55 -12.30
N SER A 12 12.85 5.24 -12.50
CA SER A 12 13.66 5.09 -13.72
C SER A 12 14.20 3.67 -13.92
N ALA A 13 14.32 2.89 -12.85
CA ALA A 13 14.80 1.51 -12.90
C ALA A 13 13.67 0.46 -12.92
N GLY A 14 12.41 0.87 -12.82
CA GLY A 14 11.30 -0.07 -12.80
C GLY A 14 9.95 0.59 -12.60
N LEU A 15 8.89 -0.19 -12.82
CA LEU A 15 7.52 0.25 -12.59
C LEU A 15 6.94 -0.56 -11.44
N PHE A 16 6.28 0.12 -10.52
CA PHE A 16 5.68 -0.49 -9.33
C PHE A 16 4.21 -0.13 -9.23
N LEU A 17 3.47 -0.97 -8.52
CA LEU A 17 2.07 -0.73 -8.20
C LEU A 17 1.88 -0.82 -6.70
N VAL A 18 1.17 0.16 -6.13
CA VAL A 18 0.74 0.15 -4.73
C VAL A 18 -0.73 -0.21 -4.71
N TYR A 19 -1.10 -1.18 -3.90
CA TYR A 19 -2.45 -1.77 -3.94
C TYR A 19 -2.81 -2.47 -2.62
N THR A 20 -4.08 -2.85 -2.51
CA THR A 20 -4.57 -3.76 -1.49
C THR A 20 -5.03 -5.07 -2.14
N ARG A 21 -5.01 -6.16 -1.40
CA ARG A 21 -5.51 -7.45 -1.87
C ARG A 21 -5.95 -8.33 -0.72
N LYS A 22 -6.73 -9.36 -1.05
CA LYS A 22 -7.07 -10.41 -0.09
C LYS A 22 -5.81 -11.18 0.30
N ASP A 23 -5.71 -11.47 1.59
CA ASP A 23 -4.63 -12.26 2.15
C ASP A 23 -5.17 -13.07 3.33
N LYS A 24 -4.39 -14.02 3.81
CA LYS A 24 -4.77 -14.84 4.98
C LYS A 24 -5.02 -13.99 6.22
N ALA A 25 -4.30 -12.89 6.35
CA ALA A 25 -4.38 -12.01 7.52
C ALA A 25 -5.56 -11.04 7.48
N ASN A 26 -6.24 -10.86 6.36
CA ASN A 26 -7.28 -9.85 6.20
C ASN A 26 -8.61 -10.37 5.67
N THR A 27 -8.87 -11.65 5.80
CA THR A 27 -10.06 -12.28 5.22
C THR A 27 -11.38 -11.65 5.68
N GLY A 28 -11.42 -11.10 6.89
CA GLY A 28 -12.60 -10.43 7.43
C GLY A 28 -12.60 -8.91 7.29
N VAL A 29 -11.54 -8.32 6.75
CA VAL A 29 -11.43 -6.86 6.60
C VAL A 29 -12.26 -6.41 5.41
N ILE A 30 -13.06 -5.36 5.59
CA ILE A 30 -13.92 -4.80 4.54
C ILE A 30 -13.06 -4.40 3.34
N ARG A 31 -13.41 -4.96 2.15
CA ARG A 31 -12.72 -4.71 0.89
C ARG A 31 -11.21 -4.93 0.96
N TRP A 32 -10.74 -5.66 1.96
CA TRP A 32 -9.32 -5.92 2.22
C TRP A 32 -8.49 -4.64 2.20
N ARG A 33 -8.99 -3.60 2.88
CA ARG A 33 -8.39 -2.26 2.88
C ARG A 33 -7.12 -2.13 3.72
N ALA A 34 -6.61 -3.20 4.21
CA ALA A 34 -5.31 -3.26 4.89
C ALA A 34 -4.78 -4.68 4.74
N PRO A 35 -3.49 -4.88 4.65
CA PRO A 35 -2.42 -3.87 4.56
C PRO A 35 -2.29 -3.29 3.15
N LEU A 36 -1.45 -2.26 2.97
CA LEU A 36 -1.03 -1.78 1.66
C LEU A 36 0.22 -2.53 1.21
N TYR A 37 0.23 -2.93 -0.03
CA TYR A 37 1.34 -3.63 -0.66
C TYR A 37 1.95 -2.80 -1.78
N VAL A 38 3.23 -3.07 -2.08
CA VAL A 38 3.88 -2.60 -3.30
C VAL A 38 4.56 -3.79 -3.96
N ALA A 39 4.49 -3.86 -5.28
CA ALA A 39 5.20 -4.87 -6.05
C ALA A 39 5.66 -4.28 -7.38
N GLN A 40 6.74 -4.83 -7.91
CA GLN A 40 7.21 -4.48 -9.24
C GLN A 40 6.32 -5.11 -10.30
N VAL A 41 6.11 -4.37 -11.39
CA VAL A 41 5.33 -4.83 -12.53
C VAL A 41 6.31 -5.19 -13.66
N ASP A 42 6.15 -6.37 -14.23
CA ASP A 42 6.84 -6.74 -15.45
C ASP A 42 6.13 -6.06 -16.62
N VAL A 43 6.79 -5.06 -17.22
CA VAL A 43 6.19 -4.27 -18.30
C VAL A 43 5.99 -5.08 -19.58
N ARG A 44 6.69 -6.18 -19.75
CA ARG A 44 6.59 -7.04 -20.93
C ARG A 44 5.34 -7.91 -20.87
N THR A 45 5.07 -8.52 -19.70
CA THR A 45 3.92 -9.40 -19.48
C THR A 45 2.73 -8.68 -18.90
N ARG A 46 2.93 -7.45 -18.37
CA ARG A 46 1.93 -6.64 -17.69
C ARG A 46 1.39 -7.32 -16.43
N ARG A 47 2.24 -8.07 -15.74
CA ARG A 47 1.89 -8.79 -14.52
C ARG A 47 2.74 -8.35 -13.36
N LEU A 48 2.17 -8.45 -12.15
CA LEU A 48 2.94 -8.24 -10.93
C LEU A 48 3.99 -9.33 -10.77
N ILE A 49 5.18 -8.92 -10.39
CA ILE A 49 6.24 -9.86 -10.01
C ILE A 49 6.05 -10.14 -8.52
N ARG A 50 5.33 -11.21 -8.19
CA ARG A 50 4.90 -11.52 -6.82
C ARG A 50 6.05 -11.65 -5.84
N SER A 51 7.21 -12.13 -6.29
CA SER A 51 8.39 -12.25 -5.44
C SER A 51 8.91 -10.90 -4.94
N THR A 52 8.53 -9.81 -5.58
CA THR A 52 8.94 -8.45 -5.19
C THR A 52 7.98 -7.79 -4.23
N GLU A 53 6.83 -8.42 -3.95
CA GLU A 53 5.81 -7.82 -3.10
C GLU A 53 6.33 -7.55 -1.69
N ARG A 54 6.05 -6.34 -1.20
CA ARG A 54 6.39 -5.92 0.17
C ARG A 54 5.20 -5.18 0.77
N VAL A 55 5.09 -5.25 2.08
CA VAL A 55 4.11 -4.46 2.83
C VAL A 55 4.65 -3.05 2.97
N VAL A 56 3.87 -2.08 2.52
CA VAL A 56 4.19 -0.65 2.65
C VAL A 56 3.69 -0.11 3.99
N LEU A 57 2.43 -0.43 4.31
CA LEU A 57 1.80 -0.08 5.57
C LEU A 57 1.10 -1.33 6.11
N PRO A 58 1.43 -1.76 7.34
CA PRO A 58 0.95 -3.04 7.85
C PRO A 58 -0.51 -3.00 8.29
N LEU A 59 -1.12 -4.18 8.34
CA LEU A 59 -2.40 -4.37 8.99
C LEU A 59 -2.21 -4.22 10.51
N MET A 60 -3.02 -3.37 11.12
CA MET A 60 -3.02 -3.18 12.57
C MET A 60 -4.25 -3.86 13.15
N GLY A 61 -4.04 -4.92 13.90
CA GLY A 61 -5.10 -5.72 14.50
C GLY A 61 -5.20 -7.12 13.89
N ASP A 62 -6.24 -7.87 14.29
CA ASP A 62 -6.49 -9.21 13.79
C ASP A 62 -7.62 -9.19 12.76
N GLY A 63 -7.26 -9.29 11.51
CA GLY A 63 -8.19 -9.22 10.39
C GLY A 63 -8.97 -10.51 10.13
N VAL A 64 -8.71 -11.55 10.89
CA VAL A 64 -9.37 -12.85 10.75
C VAL A 64 -10.36 -13.08 11.88
N ASN A 65 -9.90 -12.95 13.14
CA ASN A 65 -10.71 -13.27 14.32
C ASN A 65 -11.40 -12.04 14.91
N ASP A 66 -10.89 -10.85 14.67
CA ASP A 66 -11.43 -9.61 15.22
C ASP A 66 -11.39 -8.49 14.17
N PRO A 67 -12.04 -8.69 13.01
CA PRO A 67 -11.95 -7.73 11.90
C PRO A 67 -12.58 -6.38 12.19
N ASP A 68 -13.48 -6.30 13.18
CA ASP A 68 -14.15 -5.05 13.55
C ASP A 68 -13.22 -4.07 14.29
N ASN A 69 -12.12 -4.57 14.84
CA ASN A 69 -11.11 -3.75 15.53
C ASN A 69 -9.84 -3.53 14.71
N VAL A 70 -9.92 -3.75 13.41
CA VAL A 70 -8.81 -3.49 12.49
C VAL A 70 -8.94 -2.09 11.95
N ALA A 71 -7.82 -1.38 11.92
CA ALA A 71 -7.75 -0.09 11.27
C ALA A 71 -7.88 -0.26 9.75
N LEU A 72 -8.79 0.51 9.15
CA LEU A 72 -9.04 0.49 7.71
C LEU A 72 -8.32 1.65 7.06
N MET A 73 -7.70 1.37 5.91
CA MET A 73 -7.04 2.39 5.12
C MET A 73 -8.01 2.91 4.06
N GLY A 74 -8.14 4.23 4.00
CA GLY A 74 -8.96 4.90 2.99
C GLY A 74 -8.24 5.02 1.65
N ASN A 75 -8.61 6.03 0.90
CA ASN A 75 -7.93 6.36 -0.34
C ASN A 75 -6.49 6.79 -0.03
N PHE A 76 -5.57 6.36 -0.86
CA PHE A 76 -4.16 6.65 -0.65
C PHE A 76 -3.56 7.32 -1.89
N ASN A 77 -2.42 7.97 -1.70
CA ASN A 77 -1.69 8.65 -2.77
C ASN A 77 -0.23 8.22 -2.76
N VAL A 78 0.36 8.28 -3.95
CA VAL A 78 1.78 7.96 -4.15
C VAL A 78 2.45 9.18 -4.76
N THR A 79 3.58 9.58 -4.21
CA THR A 79 4.32 10.76 -4.66
C THR A 79 5.82 10.47 -4.66
N ASN A 80 6.51 10.86 -5.71
CA ASN A 80 7.97 10.87 -5.72
C ASN A 80 8.46 12.13 -5.04
N ALA A 81 9.02 11.98 -3.84
CA ALA A 81 9.44 13.10 -3.01
C ALA A 81 10.86 13.59 -3.31
N GLY A 82 11.56 12.89 -4.20
CA GLY A 82 12.92 13.18 -4.60
C GLY A 82 13.56 11.95 -5.22
N PRO A 83 14.81 12.02 -5.66
CA PRO A 83 15.46 10.87 -6.30
C PRO A 83 15.68 9.69 -5.36
N ASP A 84 15.73 9.92 -4.06
CA ASP A 84 16.03 8.86 -3.09
C ASP A 84 14.78 8.29 -2.42
N ASP A 85 13.65 9.00 -2.44
CA ASP A 85 12.45 8.64 -1.71
C ASP A 85 11.20 8.75 -2.57
N SER A 86 10.27 7.83 -2.31
CA SER A 86 8.86 7.96 -2.72
C SER A 86 8.00 7.80 -1.46
N TRP A 87 6.88 8.51 -1.42
CA TRP A 87 5.98 8.52 -0.27
C TRP A 87 4.63 7.94 -0.62
N VAL A 88 4.10 7.13 0.27
CA VAL A 88 2.71 6.66 0.23
C VAL A 88 1.99 7.25 1.43
N THR A 89 0.95 8.02 1.17
CA THR A 89 0.15 8.67 2.22
C THR A 89 -1.26 8.11 2.20
N VAL A 90 -1.83 7.87 3.39
CA VAL A 90 -3.16 7.28 3.53
C VAL A 90 -3.80 7.75 4.83
N GLY A 91 -5.12 7.94 4.80
CA GLY A 91 -5.91 8.10 6.00
C GLY A 91 -6.25 6.71 6.56
N GLU A 92 -5.98 6.50 7.84
CA GLU A 92 -6.34 5.29 8.56
C GLU A 92 -7.42 5.62 9.58
N TRP A 93 -8.42 4.75 9.75
CA TRP A 93 -9.46 4.96 10.74
C TRP A 93 -9.89 3.64 11.38
N LEU A 94 -10.31 3.74 12.65
CA LEU A 94 -10.79 2.62 13.44
C LEU A 94 -12.31 2.76 13.56
N PRO A 95 -13.11 1.93 12.86
CA PRO A 95 -14.54 2.12 12.80
C PRO A 95 -15.27 1.95 14.14
N ARG A 96 -14.70 1.20 15.09
CA ARG A 96 -15.35 0.92 16.37
C ARG A 96 -14.75 1.63 17.58
N LYS A 97 -13.67 2.36 17.41
CA LYS A 97 -13.03 3.11 18.50
C LYS A 97 -13.19 4.61 18.26
N ASP A 98 -14.40 5.11 18.41
CA ASP A 98 -14.73 6.52 18.25
C ASP A 98 -14.43 7.09 16.87
N ALA A 99 -14.44 6.24 15.85
CA ALA A 99 -14.10 6.61 14.47
C ALA A 99 -12.77 7.39 14.39
N ARG A 100 -11.83 7.02 15.25
CA ARG A 100 -10.53 7.67 15.33
C ARG A 100 -9.78 7.51 14.03
N GLY A 101 -9.23 8.60 13.50
CA GLY A 101 -8.49 8.62 12.25
C GLY A 101 -7.11 9.23 12.39
N ASP A 102 -6.15 8.65 11.70
CA ASP A 102 -4.78 9.13 11.62
C ASP A 102 -4.36 9.25 10.17
N LEU A 103 -3.43 10.16 9.89
CA LEU A 103 -2.78 10.25 8.60
C LEU A 103 -1.44 9.52 8.69
N LEU A 104 -1.27 8.50 7.84
CA LEU A 104 -0.06 7.71 7.82
C LEU A 104 0.80 8.05 6.60
N LEU A 105 2.11 8.00 6.81
CA LEU A 105 3.09 8.19 5.75
C LEU A 105 4.06 7.02 5.75
N ALA A 106 4.17 6.34 4.61
CA ALA A 106 5.22 5.37 4.37
C ALA A 106 6.27 6.00 3.46
N ARG A 107 7.51 5.92 3.86
CA ARG A 107 8.65 6.43 3.10
C ARG A 107 9.37 5.25 2.48
N ILE A 108 9.38 5.19 1.15
CA ILE A 108 10.11 4.17 0.41
C ILE A 108 11.45 4.77 0.01
N ARG A 109 12.52 4.23 0.57
CA ARG A 109 13.88 4.65 0.22
C ARG A 109 14.42 3.74 -0.87
N TRP A 110 14.85 4.36 -1.96
CA TRP A 110 15.36 3.64 -3.10
C TRP A 110 16.86 3.32 -2.94
N SER A 111 17.24 2.12 -3.33
CA SER A 111 18.67 1.73 -3.37
C SER A 111 19.41 2.38 -4.56
N ARG A 112 18.65 2.83 -5.56
CA ARG A 112 19.17 3.55 -6.73
C ARG A 112 18.38 4.83 -6.92
N PRO A 113 19.03 5.94 -7.32
CA PRO A 113 18.30 7.19 -7.54
C PRO A 113 17.19 7.04 -8.59
N ASN A 114 16.05 7.64 -8.32
CA ASN A 114 14.94 7.72 -9.25
C ASN A 114 15.11 8.95 -10.14
N ARG A 115 15.50 8.75 -11.39
CA ARG A 115 15.73 9.86 -12.33
C ARG A 115 14.42 10.50 -12.82
N MET A 116 13.28 9.88 -12.54
CA MET A 116 11.96 10.43 -12.87
C MET A 116 11.48 11.42 -11.82
N ALA A 117 12.06 11.41 -10.62
CA ALA A 117 11.75 12.38 -9.58
C ALA A 117 12.54 13.66 -9.83
N LYS A 118 11.86 14.77 -9.69
CA LYS A 118 12.46 16.10 -9.89
C LYS A 118 12.78 16.77 -8.56
#